data_255c130fad46e19e1e3bd6b7f600656a
#
_entry.id   255c130fad46e19e1e3bd6b7f600656a
#
_cell.length_a   1.000
_cell.length_b   1.000
_cell.length_c   1.000
_cell.angle_alpha   90.00
_cell.angle_beta   90.00
_cell.angle_gamma   90.00
#
_symmetry.space_group_name_H-M   'P 1'
#
loop_
_entity.id
_entity.type
_entity.pdbx_description
1 polymer ?
#
loop_
_entity_poly.entity_id
_entity_poly.type
_entity_poly.pdbx_seq_one_letter_code
_entity_poly.pdbx_strand_id
1 'polypeptide(L)'
;MDSGSSIEPPTIGLILSTLNNPFFVTLKEGAEEKANELGAELIILDSQNDPAKELSNMEDLITQNVDFILINPTDSDAVVNAIKAANTAGIPVITLDRGANSGTVVTHIASDNVAGGMMAGEFIVELLDGAGKVVELEGIAGTSAARDRGQGFNDAIAGTDIEVVAKQVADFDRTKGLSVMENILQAQPEIDAVFAHNDEMALGALRAIEASGREIIVVGFDATDDAVVSVKDGKMAATVAQQPSLIGSLGVENAVMHLEGKTIEAYIPVELMLVTE
;
A
#
# COMPACT_ATOMS: atom_id res chain seq x y z
N MET A 1 -5.91 -10.75 50.57
CA MET A 1 -6.30 -11.59 49.43
C MET A 1 -6.38 -10.63 48.27
N ASP A 2 -5.27 -10.52 47.58
CA ASP A 2 -5.17 -9.66 46.38
C ASP A 2 -5.87 -10.40 45.26
N SER A 3 -7.04 -9.94 44.87
CA SER A 3 -7.71 -10.41 43.66
C SER A 3 -6.94 -9.80 42.50
N GLY A 4 -5.91 -10.52 42.06
CA GLY A 4 -5.31 -10.24 40.77
C GLY A 4 -6.41 -10.38 39.70
N SER A 5 -6.94 -9.24 39.24
CA SER A 5 -7.73 -9.21 38.03
C SER A 5 -6.77 -9.66 36.92
N SER A 6 -6.97 -10.86 36.39
CA SER A 6 -6.38 -11.23 35.12
C SER A 6 -6.95 -10.23 34.12
N ILE A 7 -6.12 -9.26 33.70
CA ILE A 7 -6.47 -8.41 32.58
C ILE A 7 -6.54 -9.37 31.42
N GLU A 8 -7.74 -9.53 30.85
CA GLU A 8 -7.88 -10.34 29.63
C GLU A 8 -7.04 -9.68 28.52
N PRO A 9 -6.41 -10.48 27.67
CA PRO A 9 -5.63 -9.94 26.55
C PRO A 9 -6.53 -9.07 25.66
N PRO A 10 -6.02 -7.92 25.19
CA PRO A 10 -6.82 -7.08 24.31
C PRO A 10 -7.10 -7.81 22.98
N THR A 11 -8.31 -7.68 22.47
CA THR A 11 -8.72 -8.23 21.17
C THR A 11 -8.68 -7.13 20.12
N ILE A 12 -7.84 -7.30 19.11
CA ILE A 12 -7.63 -6.33 18.03
C ILE A 12 -8.17 -6.90 16.73
N GLY A 13 -9.05 -6.18 16.04
CA GLY A 13 -9.46 -6.52 14.68
C GLY A 13 -8.50 -5.91 13.65
N LEU A 14 -8.11 -6.68 12.64
CA LEU A 14 -7.33 -6.21 11.49
C LEU A 14 -8.14 -6.46 10.21
N ILE A 15 -8.59 -5.39 9.56
CA ILE A 15 -9.26 -5.43 8.27
C ILE A 15 -8.24 -5.06 7.18
N LEU A 16 -8.01 -5.96 6.24
CA LEU A 16 -7.15 -5.75 5.09
C LEU A 16 -7.97 -5.58 3.82
N SER A 17 -7.53 -4.70 2.93
CA SER A 17 -8.17 -4.49 1.63
C SER A 17 -8.18 -5.77 0.80
N THR A 18 -7.07 -6.53 0.81
CA THR A 18 -6.96 -7.83 0.15
C THR A 18 -5.77 -8.63 0.69
N LEU A 19 -5.86 -9.97 0.62
CA LEU A 19 -4.74 -10.89 0.83
C LEU A 19 -4.18 -11.47 -0.49
N ASN A 20 -4.66 -11.00 -1.64
CA ASN A 20 -4.13 -11.42 -2.94
C ASN A 20 -2.82 -10.71 -3.33
N ASN A 21 -2.46 -9.61 -2.63
CA ASN A 21 -1.21 -8.90 -2.83
C ASN A 21 -0.20 -9.30 -1.75
N PRO A 22 1.02 -9.77 -2.11
CA PRO A 22 2.06 -10.17 -1.16
C PRO A 22 2.41 -9.10 -0.12
N PHE A 23 2.32 -7.82 -0.47
CA PHE A 23 2.53 -6.70 0.45
C PHE A 23 1.65 -6.82 1.71
N PHE A 24 0.35 -7.09 1.54
CA PHE A 24 -0.57 -7.20 2.67
C PHE A 24 -0.43 -8.53 3.43
N VAL A 25 0.09 -9.57 2.80
CA VAL A 25 0.47 -10.81 3.50
C VAL A 25 1.60 -10.53 4.47
N THR A 26 2.65 -9.83 4.02
CA THR A 26 3.79 -9.44 4.87
C THR A 26 3.37 -8.45 5.97
N LEU A 27 2.45 -7.52 5.69
CA LEU A 27 1.89 -6.62 6.71
C LEU A 27 1.14 -7.40 7.78
N LYS A 28 0.30 -8.35 7.36
CA LYS A 28 -0.42 -9.27 8.28
C LYS A 28 0.55 -10.04 9.17
N GLU A 29 1.60 -10.63 8.60
CA GLU A 29 2.60 -11.39 9.35
C GLU A 29 3.29 -10.54 10.42
N GLY A 30 3.66 -9.29 10.10
CA GLY A 30 4.22 -8.35 11.08
C GLY A 30 3.25 -8.00 12.20
N ALA A 31 1.95 -7.86 11.89
CA ALA A 31 0.91 -7.65 12.89
C ALA A 31 0.71 -8.88 13.79
N GLU A 32 0.69 -10.10 13.21
CA GLU A 32 0.57 -11.36 13.95
C GLU A 32 1.74 -11.58 14.90
N GLU A 33 2.97 -11.32 14.43
CA GLU A 33 4.18 -11.44 15.26
C GLU A 33 4.12 -10.50 16.47
N LYS A 34 3.77 -9.22 16.24
CA LYS A 34 3.67 -8.22 17.31
C LYS A 34 2.52 -8.52 18.27
N ALA A 35 1.37 -8.98 17.79
CA ALA A 35 0.26 -9.38 18.64
C ALA A 35 0.66 -10.54 19.57
N ASN A 36 1.35 -11.56 19.04
CA ASN A 36 1.88 -12.66 19.83
C ASN A 36 2.91 -12.18 20.89
N GLU A 37 3.81 -11.25 20.52
CA GLU A 37 4.80 -10.66 21.43
C GLU A 37 4.13 -9.94 22.61
N LEU A 38 3.07 -9.16 22.32
CA LEU A 38 2.37 -8.35 23.32
C LEU A 38 1.24 -9.10 24.04
N GLY A 39 0.96 -10.35 23.65
CA GLY A 39 -0.10 -11.16 24.22
C GLY A 39 -1.50 -10.65 23.86
N ALA A 40 -1.67 -9.99 22.71
CA ALA A 40 -2.96 -9.56 22.18
C ALA A 40 -3.59 -10.66 21.30
N GLU A 41 -4.92 -10.74 21.30
CA GLU A 41 -5.66 -11.56 20.33
C GLU A 41 -5.85 -10.74 19.04
N LEU A 42 -5.55 -11.34 17.86
CA LEU A 42 -5.71 -10.66 16.57
C LEU A 42 -6.73 -11.42 15.69
N ILE A 43 -7.80 -10.70 15.29
CA ILE A 43 -8.83 -11.20 14.36
C ILE A 43 -8.59 -10.54 13.00
N ILE A 44 -8.33 -11.34 11.97
CA ILE A 44 -7.95 -10.85 10.63
C ILE A 44 -9.07 -11.11 9.64
N LEU A 45 -9.50 -10.06 8.92
CA LEU A 45 -10.55 -10.11 7.92
C LEU A 45 -10.07 -9.53 6.58
N ASP A 46 -10.34 -10.27 5.50
CA ASP A 46 -10.01 -9.91 4.12
C ASP A 46 -11.22 -9.29 3.43
N SER A 47 -11.12 -8.06 2.95
CA SER A 47 -12.18 -7.35 2.24
C SER A 47 -12.24 -7.66 0.74
N GLN A 48 -11.22 -8.34 0.18
CA GLN A 48 -11.16 -8.75 -1.24
C GLN A 48 -11.32 -7.58 -2.22
N ASN A 49 -10.80 -6.40 -1.84
CA ASN A 49 -10.97 -5.13 -2.55
C ASN A 49 -12.45 -4.73 -2.78
N ASP A 50 -13.37 -5.19 -1.93
CA ASP A 50 -14.80 -4.86 -1.97
C ASP A 50 -15.16 -3.94 -0.79
N PRO A 51 -15.52 -2.66 -1.03
CA PRO A 51 -15.92 -1.73 0.02
C PRO A 51 -17.16 -2.18 0.81
N ALA A 52 -18.07 -2.93 0.19
CA ALA A 52 -19.24 -3.44 0.89
C ALA A 52 -18.85 -4.55 1.87
N LYS A 53 -17.92 -5.41 1.48
CA LYS A 53 -17.35 -6.44 2.36
C LYS A 53 -16.51 -5.80 3.47
N GLU A 54 -15.77 -4.74 3.19
CA GLU A 54 -15.03 -3.97 4.19
C GLU A 54 -15.96 -3.42 5.29
N LEU A 55 -17.10 -2.84 4.89
CA LEU A 55 -18.12 -2.38 5.84
C LEU A 55 -18.71 -3.53 6.66
N SER A 56 -19.03 -4.66 6.02
CA SER A 56 -19.51 -5.87 6.72
C SER A 56 -18.48 -6.41 7.71
N ASN A 57 -17.21 -6.46 7.33
CA ASN A 57 -16.11 -6.86 8.21
C ASN A 57 -16.00 -5.94 9.44
N MET A 58 -16.20 -4.64 9.25
CA MET A 58 -16.24 -3.66 10.35
C MET A 58 -17.41 -3.93 11.31
N GLU A 59 -18.61 -4.15 10.77
CA GLU A 59 -19.81 -4.46 11.56
C GLU A 59 -19.65 -5.78 12.34
N ASP A 60 -18.99 -6.78 11.75
CA ASP A 60 -18.68 -8.05 12.41
C ASP A 60 -17.75 -7.85 13.61
N LEU A 61 -16.69 -7.05 13.48
CA LEU A 61 -15.77 -6.75 14.57
C LEU A 61 -16.46 -5.93 15.69
N ILE A 62 -17.31 -4.98 15.32
CA ILE A 62 -18.11 -4.21 16.29
C ILE A 62 -19.04 -5.15 17.08
N THR A 63 -19.67 -6.11 16.40
CA THR A 63 -20.56 -7.08 17.05
C THR A 63 -19.79 -8.02 17.99
N GLN A 64 -18.55 -8.34 17.67
CA GLN A 64 -17.65 -9.12 18.51
C GLN A 64 -17.10 -8.35 19.70
N ASN A 65 -17.35 -7.02 19.77
CA ASN A 65 -16.87 -6.11 20.81
C ASN A 65 -15.33 -6.13 20.96
N VAL A 66 -14.61 -6.08 19.83
CA VAL A 66 -13.15 -5.94 19.88
C VAL A 66 -12.73 -4.63 20.56
N ASP A 67 -11.57 -4.61 21.19
CA ASP A 67 -11.07 -3.44 21.91
C ASP A 67 -10.50 -2.35 20.98
N PHE A 68 -10.02 -2.76 19.80
CA PHE A 68 -9.37 -1.89 18.83
C PHE A 68 -9.52 -2.41 17.40
N ILE A 69 -9.52 -1.51 16.40
CA ILE A 69 -9.56 -1.89 14.98
C ILE A 69 -8.41 -1.24 14.22
N LEU A 70 -7.64 -2.07 13.51
CA LEU A 70 -6.68 -1.69 12.49
C LEU A 70 -7.34 -1.89 11.13
N ILE A 71 -7.23 -0.92 10.23
CA ILE A 71 -7.83 -1.03 8.90
C ILE A 71 -6.90 -0.52 7.81
N ASN A 72 -6.74 -1.31 6.74
CA ASN A 72 -6.16 -0.90 5.47
C ASN A 72 -7.29 -0.67 4.48
N PRO A 73 -7.67 0.60 4.17
CA PRO A 73 -8.85 0.90 3.37
C PRO A 73 -8.80 0.38 1.93
N THR A 74 -9.95 -0.10 1.44
CA THR A 74 -10.16 -0.41 0.02
C THR A 74 -10.27 0.86 -0.83
N ASP A 75 -10.90 1.91 -0.27
CA ASP A 75 -11.11 3.22 -0.87
C ASP A 75 -11.20 4.28 0.23
N SER A 76 -10.58 5.45 0.03
CA SER A 76 -10.47 6.50 1.05
C SER A 76 -11.79 7.19 1.42
N ASP A 77 -12.77 7.18 0.51
CA ASP A 77 -14.11 7.74 0.76
C ASP A 77 -15.08 6.67 1.25
N ALA A 78 -15.05 5.48 0.65
CA ALA A 78 -15.97 4.40 1.01
C ALA A 78 -15.79 3.94 2.47
N VAL A 79 -14.52 3.87 2.96
CA VAL A 79 -14.18 3.45 4.33
C VAL A 79 -14.72 4.37 5.41
N VAL A 80 -15.08 5.62 5.06
CA VAL A 80 -15.54 6.63 6.02
C VAL A 80 -16.75 6.15 6.84
N ASN A 81 -17.68 5.42 6.21
CA ASN A 81 -18.85 4.91 6.91
C ASN A 81 -18.48 3.80 7.90
N ALA A 82 -17.54 2.92 7.54
CA ALA A 82 -17.04 1.88 8.42
C ALA A 82 -16.32 2.49 9.65
N ILE A 83 -15.44 3.47 9.45
CA ILE A 83 -14.77 4.16 10.56
C ILE A 83 -15.77 4.87 11.47
N LYS A 84 -16.79 5.56 10.93
CA LYS A 84 -17.82 6.22 11.72
C LYS A 84 -18.66 5.22 12.52
N ALA A 85 -18.93 4.02 11.99
CA ALA A 85 -19.60 2.96 12.73
C ALA A 85 -18.78 2.52 13.95
N ALA A 86 -17.48 2.25 13.79
CA ALA A 86 -16.59 1.93 14.90
C ALA A 86 -16.53 3.08 15.93
N ASN A 87 -16.38 4.34 15.47
CA ASN A 87 -16.36 5.50 16.34
C ASN A 87 -17.68 5.63 17.16
N THR A 88 -18.82 5.35 16.55
CA THR A 88 -20.13 5.37 17.23
C THR A 88 -20.25 4.26 18.27
N ALA A 89 -19.65 3.13 18.03
CA ALA A 89 -19.53 2.02 18.98
C ALA A 89 -18.50 2.27 20.09
N GLY A 90 -17.71 3.35 20.00
CA GLY A 90 -16.66 3.69 20.95
C GLY A 90 -15.37 2.89 20.76
N ILE A 91 -15.21 2.21 19.62
CA ILE A 91 -14.02 1.43 19.29
C ILE A 91 -13.02 2.33 18.54
N PRO A 92 -11.78 2.50 19.05
CA PRO A 92 -10.75 3.29 18.39
C PRO A 92 -10.23 2.59 17.13
N VAL A 93 -9.81 3.40 16.15
CA VAL A 93 -9.36 2.93 14.83
C VAL A 93 -7.98 3.49 14.50
N ILE A 94 -7.12 2.69 13.91
CA ILE A 94 -5.88 3.09 13.22
C ILE A 94 -6.01 2.71 11.74
N THR A 95 -5.59 3.62 10.85
CA THR A 95 -5.46 3.31 9.42
C THR A 95 -4.03 2.92 9.08
N LEU A 96 -3.86 1.86 8.29
CA LEU A 96 -2.56 1.31 7.89
C LEU A 96 -2.38 1.44 6.37
N ASP A 97 -1.19 1.88 5.93
CA ASP A 97 -0.76 1.99 4.53
C ASP A 97 -1.63 2.94 3.69
N ARG A 98 -2.95 2.80 3.72
CA ARG A 98 -3.91 3.68 3.04
C ARG A 98 -4.71 4.49 4.03
N GLY A 99 -4.94 5.77 3.71
CA GLY A 99 -5.68 6.69 4.55
C GLY A 99 -7.17 6.77 4.21
N ALA A 100 -7.93 7.38 5.12
CA ALA A 100 -9.35 7.72 4.96
C ALA A 100 -9.52 9.23 4.84
N ASN A 101 -10.48 9.68 4.01
CA ASN A 101 -10.74 11.10 3.81
C ASN A 101 -11.54 11.75 4.97
N SER A 102 -12.11 10.94 5.87
CA SER A 102 -12.86 11.40 7.05
C SER A 102 -13.05 10.27 8.06
N GLY A 103 -13.61 10.60 9.21
CA GLY A 103 -13.73 9.72 10.38
C GLY A 103 -12.63 10.03 11.41
N THR A 104 -12.79 9.53 12.63
CA THR A 104 -11.80 9.73 13.70
C THR A 104 -10.89 8.52 13.78
N VAL A 105 -9.60 8.73 13.53
CA VAL A 105 -8.56 7.72 13.73
C VAL A 105 -7.58 8.18 14.79
N VAL A 106 -7.01 7.22 15.54
CA VAL A 106 -5.98 7.48 16.56
C VAL A 106 -4.70 7.93 15.89
N THR A 107 -4.31 7.22 14.82
CA THR A 107 -3.15 7.55 13.98
C THR A 107 -3.32 6.96 12.59
N HIS A 108 -2.54 7.48 11.65
CA HIS A 108 -2.29 6.88 10.33
C HIS A 108 -0.84 6.42 10.27
N ILE A 109 -0.60 5.16 9.91
CA ILE A 109 0.74 4.56 9.81
C ILE A 109 0.96 4.15 8.36
N ALA A 110 1.86 4.84 7.66
CA ALA A 110 2.11 4.61 6.24
C ALA A 110 3.48 5.14 5.81
N SER A 111 3.96 4.66 4.66
CA SER A 111 5.06 5.30 3.94
C SER A 111 4.62 6.65 3.37
N ASP A 112 5.55 7.58 3.21
CA ASP A 112 5.30 8.82 2.47
C ASP A 112 5.21 8.52 0.96
N ASN A 113 3.99 8.25 0.49
CA ASN A 113 3.74 7.85 -0.88
C ASN A 113 4.06 8.94 -1.91
N VAL A 114 3.96 10.24 -1.52
CA VAL A 114 4.39 11.35 -2.39
C VAL A 114 5.91 11.32 -2.56
N ALA A 115 6.65 11.22 -1.46
CA ALA A 115 8.11 11.10 -1.51
C ALA A 115 8.56 9.85 -2.28
N GLY A 116 7.85 8.74 -2.14
CA GLY A 116 8.14 7.51 -2.87
C GLY A 116 7.89 7.61 -4.37
N GLY A 117 6.78 8.24 -4.78
CA GLY A 117 6.50 8.54 -6.18
C GLY A 117 7.54 9.48 -6.78
N MET A 118 7.96 10.49 -6.01
CA MET A 118 9.04 11.41 -6.40
C MET A 118 10.37 10.66 -6.58
N MET A 119 10.73 9.79 -5.65
CA MET A 119 11.94 8.95 -5.73
C MET A 119 11.97 8.10 -7.01
N ALA A 120 10.85 7.47 -7.37
CA ALA A 120 10.73 6.71 -8.62
C ALA A 120 10.84 7.60 -9.86
N GLY A 121 10.19 8.77 -9.84
CA GLY A 121 10.24 9.75 -10.93
C GLY A 121 11.64 10.32 -11.14
N GLU A 122 12.31 10.76 -10.08
CA GLU A 122 13.68 11.29 -10.13
C GLU A 122 14.66 10.24 -10.70
N PHE A 123 14.50 8.98 -10.31
CA PHE A 123 15.32 7.89 -10.84
C PHE A 123 15.09 7.68 -12.36
N ILE A 124 13.84 7.75 -12.82
CA ILE A 124 13.53 7.68 -14.27
C ILE A 124 14.10 8.91 -15.01
N VAL A 125 13.98 10.10 -14.42
CA VAL A 125 14.60 11.33 -14.98
C VAL A 125 16.10 11.15 -15.16
N GLU A 126 16.79 10.60 -14.16
CA GLU A 126 18.24 10.34 -14.24
C GLU A 126 18.57 9.34 -15.34
N LEU A 127 17.84 8.20 -15.41
CA LEU A 127 18.10 7.16 -16.42
C LEU A 127 17.85 7.61 -17.86
N LEU A 128 16.94 8.56 -18.06
CA LEU A 128 16.56 9.09 -19.37
C LEU A 128 17.26 10.44 -19.71
N ASP A 129 18.22 10.90 -18.91
CA ASP A 129 18.85 12.21 -19.09
C ASP A 129 17.83 13.36 -19.21
N GLY A 130 16.69 13.25 -18.54
CA GLY A 130 15.62 14.26 -18.47
C GLY A 130 14.69 14.32 -19.67
N ALA A 131 14.75 13.39 -20.64
CA ALA A 131 13.90 13.42 -21.83
C ALA A 131 13.51 12.00 -22.27
N GLY A 132 12.23 11.78 -22.57
CA GLY A 132 11.75 10.46 -23.02
C GLY A 132 10.25 10.27 -22.90
N LYS A 133 9.75 9.13 -23.32
CA LYS A 133 8.34 8.74 -23.32
C LYS A 133 8.06 7.71 -22.24
N VAL A 134 7.24 8.07 -21.28
CA VAL A 134 6.99 7.24 -20.08
C VAL A 134 5.52 6.82 -20.01
N VAL A 135 5.29 5.60 -19.53
CA VAL A 135 3.97 5.08 -19.19
C VAL A 135 3.81 5.11 -17.67
N GLU A 136 2.66 5.55 -17.18
CA GLU A 136 2.26 5.47 -15.78
C GLU A 136 1.14 4.43 -15.62
N LEU A 137 1.40 3.34 -14.86
CA LEU A 137 0.40 2.36 -14.47
C LEU A 137 -0.09 2.68 -13.07
N GLU A 138 -1.34 3.14 -12.97
CA GLU A 138 -1.94 3.59 -11.71
C GLU A 138 -2.55 2.42 -10.93
N GLY A 139 -2.50 2.55 -9.60
CA GLY A 139 -3.20 1.65 -8.69
C GLY A 139 -4.72 1.82 -8.69
N ILE A 140 -5.38 1.26 -7.67
CA ILE A 140 -6.83 1.36 -7.51
C ILE A 140 -7.22 2.83 -7.35
N ALA A 141 -8.08 3.32 -8.23
CA ALA A 141 -8.66 4.65 -8.12
C ALA A 141 -9.40 4.81 -6.78
N GLY A 142 -9.25 5.97 -6.13
CA GLY A 142 -9.86 6.23 -4.81
C GLY A 142 -8.94 5.91 -3.63
N THR A 143 -7.85 5.16 -3.81
CA THR A 143 -6.87 4.93 -2.74
C THR A 143 -5.91 6.12 -2.59
N SER A 144 -5.53 6.45 -1.35
CA SER A 144 -4.50 7.46 -1.09
C SER A 144 -3.16 7.07 -1.71
N ALA A 145 -2.76 5.80 -1.61
CA ALA A 145 -1.51 5.31 -2.16
C ALA A 145 -1.37 5.56 -3.69
N ALA A 146 -2.42 5.25 -4.49
CA ALA A 146 -2.38 5.51 -5.92
C ALA A 146 -2.28 7.01 -6.25
N ARG A 147 -3.11 7.83 -5.57
CA ARG A 147 -3.10 9.28 -5.76
C ARG A 147 -1.75 9.90 -5.43
N ASP A 148 -1.20 9.55 -4.27
CA ASP A 148 -0.02 10.21 -3.72
C ASP A 148 1.25 9.76 -4.46
N ARG A 149 1.37 8.47 -4.88
CA ARG A 149 2.45 7.98 -5.76
C ARG A 149 2.42 8.67 -7.12
N GLY A 150 1.23 8.80 -7.71
CA GLY A 150 1.04 9.53 -8.97
C GLY A 150 1.38 11.01 -8.85
N GLN A 151 1.01 11.67 -7.74
CA GLN A 151 1.39 13.05 -7.49
C GLN A 151 2.93 13.20 -7.44
N GLY A 152 3.61 12.41 -6.60
CA GLY A 152 5.06 12.48 -6.45
C GLY A 152 5.80 12.22 -7.76
N PHE A 153 5.38 11.21 -8.53
CA PHE A 153 5.93 10.94 -9.85
C PHE A 153 5.79 12.12 -10.82
N ASN A 154 4.58 12.68 -10.92
CA ASN A 154 4.32 13.80 -11.81
C ASN A 154 5.06 15.09 -11.36
N ASP A 155 5.21 15.30 -10.05
CA ASP A 155 6.00 16.40 -9.52
C ASP A 155 7.50 16.26 -9.87
N ALA A 156 8.04 15.04 -9.84
CA ALA A 156 9.44 14.74 -10.16
C ALA A 156 9.77 15.01 -11.64
N ILE A 157 8.86 14.66 -12.57
CA ILE A 157 9.08 14.87 -14.00
C ILE A 157 8.70 16.28 -14.45
N ALA A 158 8.08 17.09 -13.60
CA ALA A 158 7.66 18.44 -13.93
C ALA A 158 8.88 19.33 -14.30
N GLY A 159 8.80 19.99 -15.45
CA GLY A 159 9.88 20.84 -15.93
C GLY A 159 11.03 20.12 -16.64
N THR A 160 10.90 18.81 -16.87
CA THR A 160 11.75 18.01 -17.75
C THR A 160 11.13 17.87 -19.14
N ASP A 161 11.84 17.26 -20.08
CA ASP A 161 11.32 16.89 -21.40
C ASP A 161 10.76 15.43 -21.44
N ILE A 162 10.34 14.92 -20.29
CA ILE A 162 9.66 13.62 -20.18
C ILE A 162 8.17 13.81 -20.49
N GLU A 163 7.66 12.98 -21.43
CA GLU A 163 6.27 12.95 -21.83
C GLU A 163 5.59 11.67 -21.29
N VAL A 164 4.50 11.80 -20.52
CA VAL A 164 3.64 10.68 -20.17
C VAL A 164 2.72 10.35 -21.34
N VAL A 165 3.11 9.36 -22.15
CA VAL A 165 2.40 8.97 -23.38
C VAL A 165 1.18 8.09 -23.13
N ALA A 166 1.12 7.45 -21.97
CA ALA A 166 -0.06 6.71 -21.52
C ALA A 166 -0.10 6.68 -19.99
N LYS A 167 -1.31 6.86 -19.45
CA LYS A 167 -1.62 6.77 -18.03
C LYS A 167 -2.88 5.92 -17.88
N GLN A 168 -2.76 4.76 -17.23
CA GLN A 168 -3.83 3.77 -17.18
C GLN A 168 -3.90 3.09 -15.81
N VAL A 169 -5.13 2.89 -15.32
CA VAL A 169 -5.39 2.15 -14.10
C VAL A 169 -5.22 0.65 -14.34
N ALA A 170 -4.43 -0.01 -13.48
CA ALA A 170 -4.23 -1.46 -13.47
C ALA A 170 -4.42 -2.07 -12.06
N ASP A 171 -5.08 -1.33 -11.16
CA ASP A 171 -5.68 -1.76 -9.89
C ASP A 171 -4.74 -2.52 -8.93
N PHE A 172 -3.45 -2.24 -8.95
CA PHE A 172 -2.44 -2.96 -8.16
C PHE A 172 -2.39 -4.48 -8.44
N ASP A 173 -2.84 -4.91 -9.62
CA ASP A 173 -3.02 -6.30 -10.00
C ASP A 173 -2.07 -6.71 -11.12
N ARG A 174 -1.38 -7.86 -10.96
CA ARG A 174 -0.38 -8.37 -11.92
C ARG A 174 -0.99 -8.71 -13.28
N THR A 175 -2.16 -9.30 -13.30
CA THR A 175 -2.84 -9.69 -14.55
C THR A 175 -3.34 -8.47 -15.30
N LYS A 176 -3.86 -7.46 -14.57
CA LYS A 176 -4.25 -6.19 -15.17
C LYS A 176 -3.04 -5.40 -15.66
N GLY A 177 -1.94 -5.37 -14.90
CA GLY A 177 -0.67 -4.79 -15.33
C GLY A 177 -0.19 -5.37 -16.66
N LEU A 178 -0.26 -6.71 -16.81
CA LEU A 178 0.03 -7.39 -18.08
C LEU A 178 -0.90 -6.91 -19.19
N SER A 179 -2.21 -7.06 -19.04
CA SER A 179 -3.17 -6.78 -20.12
C SER A 179 -3.25 -5.31 -20.51
N VAL A 180 -3.11 -4.40 -19.54
CA VAL A 180 -3.05 -2.94 -19.78
C VAL A 180 -1.78 -2.61 -20.55
N MET A 181 -0.63 -3.15 -20.16
CA MET A 181 0.63 -2.89 -20.86
C MET A 181 0.63 -3.46 -22.27
N GLU A 182 0.07 -4.65 -22.52
CA GLU A 182 -0.12 -5.20 -23.87
C GLU A 182 -0.88 -4.24 -24.79
N ASN A 183 -1.96 -3.64 -24.28
CA ASN A 183 -2.74 -2.65 -25.03
C ASN A 183 -1.94 -1.36 -25.31
N ILE A 184 -1.19 -0.88 -24.29
CA ILE A 184 -0.36 0.31 -24.44
C ILE A 184 0.75 0.07 -25.48
N LEU A 185 1.41 -1.09 -25.46
CA LEU A 185 2.46 -1.46 -26.43
C LEU A 185 1.95 -1.48 -27.87
N GLN A 186 0.67 -1.82 -28.10
CA GLN A 186 0.05 -1.78 -29.43
C GLN A 186 -0.26 -0.34 -29.86
N ALA A 187 -0.64 0.53 -28.93
CA ALA A 187 -1.05 1.89 -29.21
C ALA A 187 0.13 2.88 -29.30
N GLN A 188 1.20 2.64 -28.54
CA GLN A 188 2.35 3.53 -28.41
C GLN A 188 3.60 2.89 -29.04
N PRO A 189 4.07 3.42 -30.19
CA PRO A 189 5.23 2.87 -30.89
C PRO A 189 6.54 3.12 -30.15
N GLU A 190 6.60 4.19 -29.34
CA GLU A 190 7.79 4.62 -28.61
C GLU A 190 7.47 4.74 -27.13
N ILE A 191 8.18 4.00 -26.30
CA ILE A 191 8.12 4.02 -24.84
C ILE A 191 9.54 3.73 -24.34
N ASP A 192 10.07 4.60 -23.49
CA ASP A 192 11.40 4.47 -22.92
C ASP A 192 11.36 3.88 -21.50
N ALA A 193 10.34 4.25 -20.71
CA ALA A 193 10.18 3.72 -19.35
C ALA A 193 8.71 3.52 -18.95
N VAL A 194 8.51 2.70 -17.91
CA VAL A 194 7.24 2.49 -17.21
C VAL A 194 7.46 2.73 -15.73
N PHE A 195 6.66 3.61 -15.13
CA PHE A 195 6.44 3.63 -13.70
C PHE A 195 5.14 2.92 -13.36
N ALA A 196 5.21 1.89 -12.56
CA ALA A 196 4.04 1.23 -12.01
C ALA A 196 3.91 1.54 -10.51
N HIS A 197 2.71 1.93 -10.09
CA HIS A 197 2.46 2.31 -8.69
C HIS A 197 2.64 1.15 -7.71
N ASN A 198 2.82 -0.10 -8.17
CA ASN A 198 3.32 -1.21 -7.36
C ASN A 198 4.01 -2.30 -8.20
N ASP A 199 4.69 -3.21 -7.52
CA ASP A 199 5.45 -4.30 -8.13
C ASP A 199 4.58 -5.34 -8.85
N GLU A 200 3.37 -5.60 -8.36
CA GLU A 200 2.47 -6.52 -9.04
C GLU A 200 2.16 -6.03 -10.47
N MET A 201 1.84 -4.76 -10.61
CA MET A 201 1.64 -4.16 -11.95
C MET A 201 2.94 -4.10 -12.74
N ALA A 202 4.07 -3.75 -12.10
CA ALA A 202 5.39 -3.70 -12.74
C ALA A 202 5.79 -5.07 -13.32
N LEU A 203 5.64 -6.14 -12.55
CA LEU A 203 5.91 -7.52 -12.98
C LEU A 203 4.96 -7.99 -14.09
N GLY A 204 3.70 -7.56 -14.05
CA GLY A 204 2.75 -7.78 -15.15
C GLY A 204 3.19 -7.07 -16.42
N ALA A 205 3.51 -5.77 -16.32
CA ALA A 205 4.01 -4.97 -17.45
C ALA A 205 5.31 -5.53 -18.04
N LEU A 206 6.24 -5.95 -17.18
CA LEU A 206 7.50 -6.57 -17.58
C LEU A 206 7.25 -7.80 -18.51
N ARG A 207 6.26 -8.64 -18.19
CA ARG A 207 5.90 -9.79 -19.02
C ARG A 207 5.41 -9.38 -20.42
N ALA A 208 4.59 -8.31 -20.49
CA ALA A 208 4.15 -7.78 -21.78
C ALA A 208 5.32 -7.22 -22.60
N ILE A 209 6.24 -6.51 -21.94
CA ILE A 209 7.43 -5.92 -22.54
C ILE A 209 8.36 -7.01 -23.08
N GLU A 210 8.67 -8.04 -22.28
CA GLU A 210 9.48 -9.19 -22.70
C GLU A 210 8.86 -9.90 -23.93
N ALA A 211 7.54 -10.12 -23.93
CA ALA A 211 6.82 -10.74 -25.04
C ALA A 211 6.84 -9.89 -26.33
N SER A 212 6.89 -8.57 -26.20
CA SER A 212 6.97 -7.65 -27.35
C SER A 212 8.36 -7.57 -27.97
N GLY A 213 9.39 -8.02 -27.28
CA GLY A 213 10.80 -7.91 -27.67
C GLY A 213 11.35 -6.48 -27.63
N ARG A 214 10.66 -5.55 -26.94
CA ARG A 214 11.11 -4.16 -26.75
C ARG A 214 11.98 -4.05 -25.49
N GLU A 215 12.90 -3.09 -25.51
CA GLU A 215 13.70 -2.73 -24.34
C GLU A 215 13.07 -1.47 -23.72
N ILE A 216 12.48 -1.61 -22.54
CA ILE A 216 11.78 -0.54 -21.82
C ILE A 216 12.16 -0.64 -20.35
N ILE A 217 12.59 0.45 -19.76
CA ILE A 217 12.92 0.57 -18.33
C ILE A 217 11.64 0.36 -17.50
N VAL A 218 11.70 -0.46 -16.45
CA VAL A 218 10.57 -0.69 -15.54
C VAL A 218 10.98 -0.34 -14.12
N VAL A 219 10.20 0.54 -13.49
CA VAL A 219 10.33 0.92 -12.09
C VAL A 219 9.03 0.58 -11.35
N GLY A 220 9.16 -0.14 -10.25
CA GLY A 220 8.06 -0.58 -9.40
C GLY A 220 8.03 0.13 -8.03
N PHE A 221 7.23 -0.42 -7.14
CA PHE A 221 7.04 0.07 -5.79
C PHE A 221 6.61 -1.10 -4.89
N ASP A 222 7.12 -1.24 -3.69
CA ASP A 222 6.89 -2.18 -2.60
C ASP A 222 8.15 -3.01 -2.24
N ALA A 223 9.04 -3.31 -3.19
CA ALA A 223 10.16 -4.24 -3.10
C ALA A 223 9.70 -5.65 -2.65
N THR A 224 8.68 -6.17 -3.32
CA THR A 224 8.28 -7.57 -3.15
C THR A 224 9.41 -8.52 -3.58
N ASP A 225 9.43 -9.73 -3.05
CA ASP A 225 10.51 -10.70 -3.33
C ASP A 225 10.72 -10.92 -4.84
N ASP A 226 9.62 -11.09 -5.60
CA ASP A 226 9.68 -11.27 -7.06
C ASP A 226 10.29 -10.04 -7.76
N ALA A 227 9.94 -8.82 -7.31
CA ALA A 227 10.47 -7.59 -7.89
C ALA A 227 11.95 -7.40 -7.56
N VAL A 228 12.36 -7.68 -6.31
CA VAL A 228 13.78 -7.64 -5.91
C VAL A 228 14.61 -8.64 -6.71
N VAL A 229 14.08 -9.84 -6.99
CA VAL A 229 14.73 -10.80 -7.89
C VAL A 229 14.83 -10.23 -9.31
N SER A 230 13.75 -9.60 -9.82
CA SER A 230 13.74 -9.00 -11.17
C SER A 230 14.71 -7.83 -11.29
N VAL A 231 14.92 -7.04 -10.22
CA VAL A 231 15.94 -5.98 -10.18
C VAL A 231 17.34 -6.60 -10.23
N LYS A 232 17.64 -7.59 -9.38
CA LYS A 232 18.94 -8.29 -9.37
C LYS A 232 19.26 -9.00 -10.68
N ASP A 233 18.24 -9.44 -11.41
CA ASP A 233 18.39 -10.07 -12.73
C ASP A 233 18.52 -9.04 -13.86
N GLY A 234 18.51 -7.72 -13.56
CA GLY A 234 18.57 -6.64 -14.54
C GLY A 234 17.34 -6.50 -15.42
N LYS A 235 16.20 -7.07 -15.02
CA LYS A 235 14.92 -7.00 -15.76
C LYS A 235 14.08 -5.80 -15.38
N MET A 236 14.10 -5.41 -14.11
CA MET A 236 13.59 -4.14 -13.61
C MET A 236 14.76 -3.25 -13.23
N ALA A 237 14.64 -1.95 -13.46
CA ALA A 237 15.70 -0.99 -13.09
C ALA A 237 15.70 -0.69 -11.59
N ALA A 238 14.51 -0.60 -10.99
CA ALA A 238 14.37 -0.34 -9.56
C ALA A 238 12.98 -0.71 -9.03
N THR A 239 12.88 -0.76 -7.72
CA THR A 239 11.61 -0.69 -6.98
C THR A 239 11.79 0.15 -5.71
N VAL A 240 10.77 0.92 -5.33
CA VAL A 240 10.78 1.70 -4.09
C VAL A 240 10.32 0.82 -2.95
N ALA A 241 11.23 0.47 -2.05
CA ALA A 241 10.95 -0.42 -0.93
C ALA A 241 10.10 0.26 0.14
N GLN A 242 9.04 -0.42 0.55
CA GLN A 242 8.28 -0.17 1.75
C GLN A 242 8.66 -1.19 2.84
N GLN A 243 8.12 -0.99 4.05
CA GLN A 243 8.33 -1.89 5.20
C GLN A 243 6.98 -2.42 5.73
N PRO A 244 6.26 -3.29 4.97
CA PRO A 244 4.91 -3.72 5.33
C PRO A 244 4.85 -4.45 6.67
N SER A 245 5.82 -5.30 7.00
CA SER A 245 5.90 -5.96 8.32
C SER A 245 5.98 -4.93 9.46
N LEU A 246 6.77 -3.86 9.29
CA LEU A 246 6.87 -2.79 10.28
C LEU A 246 5.55 -2.00 10.40
N ILE A 247 4.86 -1.73 9.29
CA ILE A 247 3.55 -1.07 9.31
C ILE A 247 2.56 -1.90 10.14
N GLY A 248 2.48 -3.20 9.91
CA GLY A 248 1.63 -4.11 10.67
C GLY A 248 2.00 -4.18 12.16
N SER A 249 3.29 -4.31 12.45
CA SER A 249 3.85 -4.32 13.81
C SER A 249 3.52 -3.03 14.58
N LEU A 250 3.79 -1.87 13.98
CA LEU A 250 3.49 -0.57 14.57
C LEU A 250 1.97 -0.37 14.79
N GLY A 251 1.13 -0.92 13.91
CA GLY A 251 -0.33 -0.90 14.08
C GLY A 251 -0.74 -1.54 15.41
N VAL A 252 -0.30 -2.76 15.66
CA VAL A 252 -0.61 -3.50 16.87
C VAL A 252 0.03 -2.83 18.11
N GLU A 253 1.29 -2.43 18.03
CA GLU A 253 1.98 -1.77 19.13
C GLU A 253 1.26 -0.49 19.56
N ASN A 254 0.88 0.38 18.61
CA ASN A 254 0.19 1.62 18.91
C ASN A 254 -1.26 1.41 19.37
N ALA A 255 -1.94 0.34 18.93
CA ALA A 255 -3.23 -0.05 19.46
C ALA A 255 -3.14 -0.41 20.95
N VAL A 256 -2.18 -1.26 21.33
CA VAL A 256 -1.94 -1.62 22.74
C VAL A 256 -1.54 -0.40 23.57
N MET A 257 -0.63 0.44 23.06
CA MET A 257 -0.23 1.68 23.73
C MET A 257 -1.42 2.62 23.97
N HIS A 258 -2.34 2.74 23.02
CA HIS A 258 -3.55 3.54 23.17
C HIS A 258 -4.46 2.99 24.27
N LEU A 259 -4.68 1.68 24.30
CA LEU A 259 -5.48 1.00 25.32
C LEU A 259 -4.88 1.15 26.73
N GLU A 260 -3.55 1.30 26.83
CA GLU A 260 -2.83 1.64 28.07
C GLU A 260 -2.93 3.14 28.45
N GLY A 261 -3.59 3.96 27.63
CA GLY A 261 -3.76 5.40 27.87
C GLY A 261 -2.55 6.26 27.49
N LYS A 262 -1.64 5.74 26.66
CA LYS A 262 -0.50 6.51 26.14
C LYS A 262 -0.93 7.42 25.01
N THR A 263 -0.21 8.53 24.85
CA THR A 263 -0.41 9.46 23.73
C THR A 263 0.27 8.89 22.47
N ILE A 264 -0.46 8.92 21.35
CA ILE A 264 0.03 8.46 20.03
C ILE A 264 0.10 9.67 19.10
N GLU A 265 1.15 9.77 18.30
CA GLU A 265 1.28 10.77 17.25
C GLU A 265 0.21 10.55 16.16
N ALA A 266 -0.34 11.64 15.61
CA ALA A 266 -1.42 11.57 14.63
C ALA A 266 -1.02 10.90 13.30
N TYR A 267 0.27 10.91 12.98
CA TYR A 267 0.86 10.25 11.82
C TYR A 267 2.21 9.64 12.18
N ILE A 268 2.40 8.40 11.77
CA ILE A 268 3.65 7.66 11.98
C ILE A 268 4.21 7.29 10.60
N PRO A 269 5.22 8.02 10.11
CA PRO A 269 5.84 7.72 8.82
C PRO A 269 6.72 6.47 8.91
N VAL A 270 6.68 5.65 7.86
CA VAL A 270 7.57 4.51 7.68
C VAL A 270 8.51 4.79 6.50
N GLU A 271 9.81 4.63 6.74
CA GLU A 271 10.84 5.00 5.78
C GLU A 271 10.76 4.19 4.48
N LEU A 272 11.13 4.86 3.38
CA LEU A 272 11.25 4.30 2.04
C LEU A 272 12.72 4.20 1.63
N MET A 273 13.02 3.29 0.71
CA MET A 273 14.35 3.14 0.12
C MET A 273 14.24 2.72 -1.34
N LEU A 274 15.02 3.34 -2.23
CA LEU A 274 15.13 2.86 -3.61
C LEU A 274 16.04 1.62 -3.64
N VAL A 275 15.53 0.53 -4.21
CA VAL A 275 16.28 -0.71 -4.46
C VAL A 275 16.65 -0.76 -5.93
N THR A 276 17.95 -0.73 -6.21
CA THR A 276 18.59 -0.87 -7.53
C THR A 276 19.53 -2.07 -7.51
N GLU A 277 20.20 -2.40 -8.64
CA GLU A 277 21.24 -3.43 -8.69
C GLU A 277 22.38 -3.21 -7.66
#